data_5da5bdb5060ad19a512588011f006bc8
#
_entry.id   5da5bdb5060ad19a512588011f006bc8
#
_cell.length_a   1.000
_cell.length_b   1.000
_cell.length_c   1.000
_cell.angle_alpha   90.00
_cell.angle_beta   90.00
_cell.angle_gamma   90.00
#
_symmetry.space_group_name_H-M   'P 1'
#
loop_
_entity.id
_entity.type
_entity.pdbx_description
1 polymer ?
#
loop_
_entity_poly.entity_id
_entity_poly.type
_entity_poly.pdbx_seq_one_letter_code
_entity_poly.pdbx_strand_id
1 'polypeptide(L)'
;MNDENKIPLPGAMDPKPQAPDFLQGDDWFFNDVNPYLLDFREAYKQPRYTLSWKGIPFAPLGGIHNITGQSGNGKTMTLAQFMATILCGEFGQLKCELDTSIKRSVLYIDTEMEKDNTIAVKNRVLSMAGRNVNKSYDDFKIIMLRDVADIPQVDDKGNPV
;
A
#
# COMPACT_ATOMS: atom_id res chain seq x y z
N MET A 1 -9.49 -49.35 -28.86
CA MET A 1 -9.80 -48.02 -28.28
C MET A 1 -9.17 -48.02 -26.91
N ASN A 2 -8.03 -47.38 -26.80
CA ASN A 2 -7.20 -47.43 -25.58
C ASN A 2 -7.66 -46.38 -24.59
N ASP A 3 -8.04 -46.84 -23.41
CA ASP A 3 -8.41 -46.05 -22.24
C ASP A 3 -7.15 -45.62 -21.47
N GLU A 4 -6.26 -44.83 -22.12
CA GLU A 4 -5.03 -44.36 -21.49
C GLU A 4 -5.00 -42.84 -21.48
N ASN A 5 -5.82 -42.21 -20.65
CA ASN A 5 -5.57 -40.80 -20.20
C ASN A 5 -6.45 -40.45 -18.99
N LYS A 6 -6.48 -41.32 -17.98
CA LYS A 6 -6.93 -40.90 -16.66
C LYS A 6 -5.76 -40.24 -15.98
N ILE A 7 -5.75 -38.89 -15.92
CA ILE A 7 -4.93 -38.14 -14.97
C ILE A 7 -5.28 -38.65 -13.58
N PRO A 8 -4.36 -39.22 -12.82
CA PRO A 8 -4.66 -39.67 -11.46
C PRO A 8 -5.09 -38.44 -10.65
N LEU A 9 -6.25 -38.53 -10.03
CA LEU A 9 -6.69 -37.61 -9.00
C LEU A 9 -5.55 -37.53 -7.95
N PRO A 10 -5.22 -36.35 -7.42
CA PRO A 10 -4.19 -36.24 -6.39
C PRO A 10 -4.58 -37.14 -5.23
N GLY A 11 -3.88 -38.27 -5.14
CA GLY A 11 -4.00 -39.24 -4.05
C GLY A 11 -3.68 -38.58 -2.73
N ALA A 12 -4.02 -39.26 -1.66
CA ALA A 12 -3.82 -38.88 -0.28
C ALA A 12 -2.55 -38.06 -0.11
N MET A 13 -2.70 -36.87 0.52
CA MET A 13 -1.56 -35.98 0.82
C MET A 13 -0.45 -36.81 1.44
N ASP A 14 0.72 -36.78 0.82
CA ASP A 14 1.92 -37.36 1.43
C ASP A 14 2.06 -36.85 2.86
N PRO A 15 2.46 -37.71 3.80
CA PRO A 15 2.69 -37.31 5.18
C PRO A 15 3.60 -36.07 5.18
N LYS A 16 3.27 -35.11 6.01
CA LYS A 16 4.11 -33.90 6.17
C LYS A 16 5.56 -34.32 6.25
N PRO A 17 6.47 -33.77 5.39
CA PRO A 17 7.88 -34.03 5.55
C PRO A 17 8.27 -33.66 6.97
N GLN A 18 8.90 -34.57 7.70
CA GLN A 18 9.43 -34.29 9.02
C GLN A 18 10.45 -33.18 8.91
N ALA A 19 10.40 -32.23 9.85
CA ALA A 19 11.40 -31.18 9.92
C ALA A 19 12.79 -31.81 9.98
N PRO A 20 13.79 -31.26 9.27
CA PRO A 20 15.16 -31.72 9.37
C PRO A 20 15.60 -31.82 10.83
N ASP A 21 16.45 -32.82 11.19
CA ASP A 21 16.87 -33.09 12.57
C ASP A 21 17.44 -31.85 13.29
N PHE A 22 18.10 -30.96 12.57
CA PHE A 22 18.62 -29.71 13.14
C PHE A 22 17.52 -28.70 13.55
N LEU A 23 16.28 -28.89 13.10
CA LEU A 23 15.12 -28.12 13.52
C LEU A 23 14.30 -28.81 14.63
N GLN A 24 14.71 -29.99 15.07
CA GLN A 24 14.02 -30.76 16.11
C GLN A 24 14.61 -30.58 17.52
N GLY A 25 15.66 -29.75 17.65
CA GLY A 25 16.25 -29.46 18.95
C GLY A 25 15.35 -28.63 19.85
N ASP A 26 15.57 -28.70 21.16
CA ASP A 26 14.93 -27.85 22.18
C ASP A 26 15.39 -26.36 22.08
N ASP A 27 15.76 -25.93 20.89
CA ASP A 27 16.21 -24.57 20.67
C ASP A 27 14.99 -23.65 20.71
N TRP A 28 14.90 -22.85 21.77
CA TRP A 28 13.84 -21.86 21.99
C TRP A 28 13.62 -20.96 20.77
N PHE A 29 14.69 -20.61 20.04
CA PHE A 29 14.62 -19.77 18.85
C PHE A 29 13.72 -20.38 17.76
N PHE A 30 13.88 -21.67 17.47
CA PHE A 30 13.06 -22.34 16.45
C PHE A 30 11.62 -22.53 16.90
N ASN A 31 11.37 -22.73 18.19
CA ASN A 31 10.02 -22.80 18.73
C ASN A 31 9.31 -21.45 18.61
N ASP A 32 10.01 -20.36 18.88
CA ASP A 32 9.46 -19.01 18.79
C ASP A 32 9.19 -18.57 17.34
N VAL A 33 10.02 -18.99 16.38
CA VAL A 33 9.85 -18.63 14.96
C VAL A 33 8.97 -19.59 14.17
N ASN A 34 8.72 -20.80 14.69
CA ASN A 34 7.94 -21.82 14.00
C ASN A 34 6.55 -21.34 13.52
N PRO A 35 5.79 -20.53 14.29
CA PRO A 35 4.51 -19.97 13.82
C PRO A 35 4.62 -19.05 12.60
N TYR A 36 5.83 -18.54 12.34
CA TYR A 36 6.12 -17.61 11.24
C TYR A 36 6.80 -18.30 10.06
N LEU A 37 7.11 -19.58 10.16
CA LEU A 37 7.69 -20.34 9.05
C LEU A 37 6.65 -20.52 7.94
N LEU A 38 7.05 -20.18 6.72
CA LEU A 38 6.18 -20.34 5.55
C LEU A 38 5.97 -21.84 5.27
N ASP A 39 4.72 -22.29 5.26
CA ASP A 39 4.37 -23.62 4.73
C ASP A 39 4.31 -23.52 3.19
N PHE A 40 5.28 -24.10 2.51
CA PHE A 40 5.37 -24.11 1.05
C PHE A 40 4.20 -24.82 0.36
N ARG A 41 3.33 -25.49 1.12
CA ARG A 41 2.09 -26.11 0.60
C ARG A 41 0.91 -25.16 0.64
N GLU A 42 1.02 -24.01 1.32
CA GLU A 42 -0.02 -23.00 1.28
C GLU A 42 -0.18 -22.47 -0.14
N ALA A 43 -1.42 -22.47 -0.62
CA ALA A 43 -1.71 -21.91 -1.93
C ALA A 43 -1.45 -20.40 -1.91
N TYR A 44 -0.69 -19.93 -2.89
CA TYR A 44 -0.47 -18.50 -3.09
C TYR A 44 -1.81 -17.79 -3.32
N LYS A 45 -2.13 -16.84 -2.45
CA LYS A 45 -3.26 -15.93 -2.64
C LYS A 45 -2.75 -14.66 -3.30
N GLN A 46 -3.22 -14.41 -4.49
CA GLN A 46 -2.85 -13.18 -5.19
C GLN A 46 -3.25 -11.95 -4.34
N PRO A 47 -2.31 -11.07 -3.99
CA PRO A 47 -2.63 -9.86 -3.24
C PRO A 47 -3.55 -8.96 -4.06
N ARG A 48 -4.42 -8.22 -3.37
CA ARG A 48 -5.16 -7.12 -3.98
C ARG A 48 -4.22 -5.92 -4.12
N TYR A 49 -4.37 -5.17 -5.19
CA TYR A 49 -3.53 -4.01 -5.47
C TYR A 49 -4.34 -2.72 -5.44
N THR A 50 -3.68 -1.64 -5.08
CA THR A 50 -4.24 -0.28 -5.12
C THR A 50 -4.00 0.36 -6.49
N LEU A 51 -2.82 0.18 -7.04
CA LEU A 51 -2.39 0.82 -8.29
C LEU A 51 -1.72 -0.19 -9.22
N SER A 52 -1.92 0.03 -10.51
CA SER A 52 -1.16 -0.61 -11.59
C SER A 52 -0.57 0.44 -12.55
N TRP A 53 0.49 0.08 -13.23
CA TRP A 53 1.12 0.85 -14.30
C TRP A 53 1.22 0.00 -15.56
N LYS A 54 0.64 0.47 -16.66
CA LYS A 54 0.54 -0.30 -17.91
C LYS A 54 -0.05 -1.71 -17.70
N GLY A 55 -1.01 -1.83 -16.80
CA GLY A 55 -1.62 -3.12 -16.47
C GLY A 55 -0.79 -4.02 -15.53
N ILE A 56 0.39 -3.58 -15.11
CA ILE A 56 1.23 -4.31 -14.15
C ILE A 56 0.95 -3.78 -12.75
N PRO A 57 0.32 -4.57 -11.85
CA PRO A 57 0.06 -4.16 -10.49
C PRO A 57 1.37 -4.04 -9.69
N PHE A 58 1.54 -2.96 -8.92
CA PHE A 58 2.78 -2.71 -8.17
C PHE A 58 2.58 -2.24 -6.73
N ALA A 59 1.39 -1.78 -6.35
CA ALA A 59 1.09 -1.26 -5.02
C ALA A 59 0.07 -2.15 -4.30
N PRO A 60 0.51 -3.22 -3.59
CA PRO A 60 -0.39 -4.10 -2.85
C PRO A 60 -1.16 -3.34 -1.76
N LEU A 61 -2.44 -3.71 -1.61
CA LEU A 61 -3.33 -3.15 -0.59
C LEU A 61 -2.82 -3.51 0.81
N GLY A 62 -2.77 -2.53 1.69
CA GLY A 62 -2.27 -2.69 3.07
C GLY A 62 -0.74 -2.68 3.18
N GLY A 63 -0.02 -2.54 2.06
CA GLY A 63 1.44 -2.41 2.05
C GLY A 63 1.92 -0.98 2.34
N ILE A 64 3.15 -0.86 2.83
CA ILE A 64 3.90 0.39 2.92
C ILE A 64 4.82 0.48 1.71
N HIS A 65 4.73 1.59 0.97
CA HIS A 65 5.53 1.82 -0.23
C HIS A 65 6.41 3.04 -0.03
N ASN A 66 7.66 2.96 -0.45
CA ASN A 66 8.63 4.05 -0.35
C ASN A 66 9.07 4.49 -1.75
N ILE A 67 9.06 5.81 -1.99
CA ILE A 67 9.59 6.44 -3.20
C ILE A 67 10.88 7.15 -2.82
N THR A 68 12.01 6.60 -3.26
CA THR A 68 13.33 7.16 -2.99
C THR A 68 13.94 7.79 -4.23
N GLY A 69 14.89 8.69 -4.04
CA GLY A 69 15.63 9.36 -5.11
C GLY A 69 16.23 10.67 -4.65
N GLN A 70 17.16 11.21 -5.41
CA GLN A 70 17.80 12.49 -5.13
C GLN A 70 16.77 13.64 -5.16
N SER A 71 17.11 14.77 -4.53
CA SER A 71 16.31 16.00 -4.62
C SER A 71 16.16 16.42 -6.09
N GLY A 72 14.99 16.92 -6.47
CA GLY A 72 14.70 17.34 -7.84
C GLY A 72 14.27 16.22 -8.81
N ASN A 73 14.39 14.94 -8.45
CA ASN A 73 14.05 13.80 -9.34
C ASN A 73 12.55 13.49 -9.43
N GLY A 74 11.67 14.44 -9.16
CA GLY A 74 10.24 14.29 -9.45
C GLY A 74 9.44 13.41 -8.48
N LYS A 75 9.98 13.04 -7.29
CA LYS A 75 9.26 12.23 -6.29
C LYS A 75 7.86 12.78 -5.96
N THR A 76 7.79 14.07 -5.66
CA THR A 76 6.51 14.75 -5.35
C THR A 76 5.56 14.74 -6.56
N MET A 77 6.09 14.82 -7.79
CA MET A 77 5.29 14.71 -9.00
C MET A 77 4.71 13.31 -9.17
N THR A 78 5.53 12.28 -8.94
CA THR A 78 5.08 10.87 -8.98
C THR A 78 4.01 10.61 -7.93
N LEU A 79 4.22 11.12 -6.70
CA LEU A 79 3.22 11.00 -5.64
C LEU A 79 1.92 11.72 -5.99
N ALA A 80 2.00 12.91 -6.61
CA ALA A 80 0.82 13.64 -7.10
C ALA A 80 0.04 12.85 -8.16
N GLN A 81 0.73 12.14 -9.06
CA GLN A 81 0.09 11.27 -10.04
C GLN A 81 -0.62 10.08 -9.39
N PHE A 82 -0.01 9.45 -8.38
CA PHE A 82 -0.65 8.36 -7.63
C PHE A 82 -1.91 8.84 -6.91
N MET A 83 -1.82 9.97 -6.20
CA MET A 83 -2.97 10.57 -5.53
C MET A 83 -4.09 10.90 -6.52
N ALA A 84 -3.76 11.52 -7.64
CA ALA A 84 -4.74 11.84 -8.69
C ALA A 84 -5.39 10.58 -9.24
N THR A 85 -4.61 9.53 -9.51
CA THR A 85 -5.11 8.24 -10.02
C THR A 85 -6.10 7.60 -9.05
N ILE A 86 -5.82 7.64 -7.75
CA ILE A 86 -6.76 7.11 -6.73
C ILE A 86 -8.07 7.90 -6.77
N LEU A 87 -8.02 9.21 -6.93
CA LEU A 87 -9.19 10.09 -6.90
C LEU A 87 -10.05 10.01 -8.17
N CYS A 88 -9.45 9.84 -9.35
CA CYS A 88 -10.18 9.81 -10.62
C CYS A 88 -10.32 8.40 -11.23
N GLY A 89 -9.58 7.42 -10.71
CA GLY A 89 -9.58 6.04 -11.22
C GLY A 89 -8.46 5.74 -12.21
N GLU A 90 -8.10 6.70 -13.07
CA GLU A 90 -7.07 6.53 -14.10
C GLU A 90 -6.41 7.86 -14.42
N PHE A 91 -5.08 7.86 -14.55
CA PHE A 91 -4.31 9.02 -15.02
C PHE A 91 -3.10 8.55 -15.85
N GLY A 92 -3.11 8.87 -17.15
CA GLY A 92 -2.06 8.45 -18.08
C GLY A 92 -2.01 6.93 -18.22
N GLN A 93 -0.93 6.32 -17.73
CA GLN A 93 -0.72 4.86 -17.76
C GLN A 93 -0.95 4.21 -16.38
N LEU A 94 -1.32 5.01 -15.40
CA LEU A 94 -1.64 4.57 -14.05
C LEU A 94 -3.13 4.29 -13.94
N LYS A 95 -3.49 3.21 -13.26
CA LYS A 95 -4.87 2.83 -12.98
C LYS A 95 -5.04 2.46 -11.52
N CYS A 96 -6.16 2.87 -10.93
CA CYS A 96 -6.57 2.46 -9.61
C CYS A 96 -7.30 1.12 -9.68
N GLU A 97 -6.77 0.11 -9.02
CA GLU A 97 -7.31 -1.26 -9.00
C GLU A 97 -8.29 -1.50 -7.85
N LEU A 98 -8.58 -0.46 -7.04
CA LEU A 98 -9.58 -0.56 -5.99
C LEU A 98 -10.97 -0.67 -6.59
N ASP A 99 -11.81 -1.49 -5.96
CA ASP A 99 -13.20 -1.65 -6.33
C ASP A 99 -13.93 -0.28 -6.34
N THR A 100 -14.70 -0.02 -7.38
CA THR A 100 -15.46 1.23 -7.54
C THR A 100 -16.58 1.37 -6.52
N SER A 101 -17.03 0.27 -5.91
CA SER A 101 -18.00 0.28 -4.81
C SER A 101 -17.42 0.83 -3.51
N ILE A 102 -16.10 0.89 -3.37
CA ILE A 102 -15.41 1.40 -2.18
C ILE A 102 -15.17 2.90 -2.37
N LYS A 103 -15.61 3.71 -1.40
CA LYS A 103 -15.28 5.14 -1.38
C LYS A 103 -13.77 5.31 -1.25
N ARG A 104 -13.14 5.84 -2.29
CA ARG A 104 -11.71 6.13 -2.32
C ARG A 104 -11.46 7.47 -1.65
N SER A 105 -10.42 7.55 -0.85
CA SER A 105 -9.97 8.80 -0.24
C SER A 105 -8.46 8.86 -0.16
N VAL A 106 -7.93 10.07 -0.19
CA VAL A 106 -6.50 10.36 -0.09
C VAL A 106 -6.29 11.32 1.07
N LEU A 107 -5.38 10.97 1.98
CA LEU A 107 -4.81 11.86 2.97
C LEU A 107 -3.34 12.10 2.63
N TYR A 108 -3.00 13.36 2.34
CA TYR A 108 -1.62 13.79 2.13
C TYR A 108 -1.11 14.48 3.39
N ILE A 109 0.00 13.98 3.92
CA ILE A 109 0.66 14.56 5.10
C ILE A 109 1.99 15.14 4.64
N ASP A 110 2.14 16.45 4.80
CA ASP A 110 3.35 17.19 4.45
C ASP A 110 4.10 17.59 5.72
N THR A 111 5.38 17.22 5.78
CA THR A 111 6.25 17.47 6.94
C THR A 111 7.36 18.49 6.65
N GLU A 112 7.56 18.88 5.39
CA GLU A 112 8.75 19.60 4.96
C GLU A 112 8.44 20.90 4.20
N MET A 113 7.40 20.88 3.35
CA MET A 113 7.18 21.96 2.41
C MET A 113 6.53 23.17 3.07
N GLU A 114 6.84 24.36 2.51
CA GLU A 114 6.12 25.58 2.82
C GLU A 114 4.70 25.53 2.25
N LYS A 115 3.80 26.30 2.86
CA LYS A 115 2.37 26.35 2.54
C LYS A 115 2.10 26.51 1.05
N ASP A 116 2.80 27.44 0.39
CA ASP A 116 2.59 27.69 -1.03
C ASP A 116 2.98 26.49 -1.91
N ASN A 117 4.04 25.79 -1.55
CA ASN A 117 4.45 24.56 -2.24
C ASN A 117 3.43 23.43 -2.02
N THR A 118 2.89 23.28 -0.83
CA THR A 118 1.84 22.31 -0.55
C THR A 118 0.55 22.64 -1.31
N ILE A 119 0.19 23.94 -1.40
CA ILE A 119 -0.94 24.40 -2.24
C ILE A 119 -0.68 24.07 -3.72
N ALA A 120 0.54 24.23 -4.21
CA ALA A 120 0.90 23.87 -5.57
C ALA A 120 0.75 22.36 -5.82
N VAL A 121 1.13 21.50 -4.87
CA VAL A 121 0.88 20.05 -4.93
C VAL A 121 -0.61 19.74 -4.95
N LYS A 122 -1.40 20.34 -4.06
CA LYS A 122 -2.86 20.22 -4.04
C LYS A 122 -3.47 20.54 -5.41
N ASN A 123 -3.12 21.70 -5.96
CA ASN A 123 -3.67 22.17 -7.23
C ASN A 123 -3.30 21.20 -8.37
N ARG A 124 -2.09 20.68 -8.37
CA ARG A 124 -1.61 19.70 -9.35
C ARG A 124 -2.41 18.40 -9.26
N VAL A 125 -2.59 17.86 -8.06
CA VAL A 125 -3.39 16.64 -7.85
C VAL A 125 -4.81 16.81 -8.34
N LEU A 126 -5.47 17.92 -7.96
CA LEU A 126 -6.85 18.20 -8.38
C LEU A 126 -6.96 18.40 -9.88
N SER A 127 -6.02 19.13 -10.50
CA SER A 127 -6.00 19.33 -11.97
C SER A 127 -5.83 17.99 -12.71
N MET A 128 -4.91 17.14 -12.27
CA MET A 128 -4.70 15.81 -12.85
C MET A 128 -5.94 14.91 -12.68
N ALA A 129 -6.65 15.05 -11.57
CA ALA A 129 -7.90 14.31 -11.31
C ALA A 129 -9.12 14.93 -12.01
N GLY A 130 -8.94 15.98 -12.84
CA GLY A 130 -10.04 16.67 -13.53
C GLY A 130 -10.97 17.45 -12.60
N ARG A 131 -10.49 17.87 -11.42
CA ARG A 131 -11.28 18.54 -10.39
C ARG A 131 -10.96 20.03 -10.29
N ASN A 132 -11.94 20.80 -9.79
CA ASN A 132 -11.76 22.23 -9.59
C ASN A 132 -10.83 22.50 -8.39
N VAL A 133 -9.70 23.19 -8.63
CA VAL A 133 -8.67 23.47 -7.61
C VAL A 133 -9.14 24.42 -6.49
N ASN A 134 -10.22 25.16 -6.71
CA ASN A 134 -10.76 26.13 -5.75
C ASN A 134 -11.90 25.54 -4.90
N LYS A 135 -12.19 24.23 -5.03
CA LYS A 135 -13.20 23.54 -4.23
C LYS A 135 -12.54 22.64 -3.18
N SER A 136 -13.24 22.46 -2.08
CA SER A 136 -12.90 21.47 -1.06
C SER A 136 -13.57 20.13 -1.38
N TYR A 137 -12.88 19.02 -1.04
CA TYR A 137 -13.35 17.67 -1.29
C TYR A 137 -13.20 16.82 -0.04
N ASP A 138 -14.23 16.02 0.27
CA ASP A 138 -14.21 15.16 1.46
C ASP A 138 -13.28 13.94 1.30
N ASP A 139 -13.04 13.53 0.06
CA ASP A 139 -12.19 12.41 -0.30
C ASP A 139 -10.72 12.80 -0.55
N PHE A 140 -10.36 14.10 -0.40
CA PHE A 140 -9.00 14.57 -0.48
C PHE A 140 -8.69 15.57 0.65
N LYS A 141 -7.84 15.18 1.57
CA LYS A 141 -7.41 16.01 2.71
C LYS A 141 -5.90 16.17 2.72
N ILE A 142 -5.46 17.33 3.20
CA ILE A 142 -4.02 17.64 3.37
C ILE A 142 -3.80 18.10 4.81
N ILE A 143 -2.77 17.56 5.44
CA ILE A 143 -2.29 17.97 6.75
C ILE A 143 -0.86 18.48 6.58
N MET A 144 -0.60 19.70 7.02
CA MET A 144 0.74 20.30 7.06
C MET A 144 1.26 20.19 8.49
N LEU A 145 2.22 19.28 8.71
CA LEU A 145 2.79 19.07 10.05
C LEU A 145 3.92 20.07 10.38
N ARG A 146 4.47 20.74 9.39
CA ARG A 146 5.50 21.77 9.63
C ARG A 146 4.98 22.91 10.51
N ASP A 147 3.70 23.28 10.33
CA ASP A 147 3.05 24.35 11.08
C ASP A 147 2.48 23.87 12.43
N VAL A 148 2.64 22.58 12.73
CA VAL A 148 2.09 21.92 13.93
C VAL A 148 3.06 22.02 15.14
N ALA A 149 4.23 22.64 14.97
CA ALA A 149 5.13 22.93 16.09
C ALA A 149 4.48 23.75 17.23
N ASP A 150 3.33 24.40 16.93
CA ASP A 150 2.53 25.16 17.87
C ASP A 150 1.29 24.39 18.39
N ILE A 151 1.17 23.08 18.17
CA ILE A 151 0.12 22.31 18.86
C ILE A 151 0.47 22.30 20.34
N PRO A 152 -0.38 22.86 21.22
CA PRO A 152 -0.18 22.78 22.64
C PRO A 152 0.00 21.32 23.04
N GLN A 153 1.12 21.01 23.70
CA GLN A 153 1.26 19.70 24.31
C GLN A 153 0.14 19.57 25.36
N VAL A 154 -0.55 18.45 25.32
CA VAL A 154 -1.60 18.19 26.31
C VAL A 154 -1.11 17.11 27.27
N ASP A 155 -1.43 17.27 28.56
CA ASP A 155 -1.19 16.25 29.57
C ASP A 155 -2.08 14.99 29.32
N ASP A 156 -1.87 13.96 30.13
CA ASP A 156 -2.64 12.70 30.06
C ASP A 156 -4.16 12.89 30.30
N LYS A 157 -4.58 14.08 30.68
CA LYS A 157 -5.98 14.47 30.91
C LYS A 157 -6.53 15.39 29.82
N GLY A 158 -5.71 15.69 28.79
CA GLY A 158 -6.10 16.54 27.67
C GLY A 158 -5.99 18.04 27.94
N ASN A 159 -5.32 18.50 29.02
CA ASN A 159 -5.12 19.92 29.30
C ASN A 159 -3.82 20.40 28.60
N PRO A 160 -3.79 21.65 28.07
CA PRO A 160 -2.56 22.23 27.53
C PRO A 160 -1.47 22.30 28.62
N VAL A 161 -0.25 21.89 28.26
CA VAL A 161 0.95 21.97 29.11
C VAL A 161 1.72 23.24 28.80
#